data_22d96df4118968dd1a78d3283181618a
#
_entry.id   22d96df4118968dd1a78d3283181618a
#
_cell.length_a   1.000
_cell.length_b   1.000
_cell.length_c   1.000
_cell.angle_alpha   90.00
_cell.angle_beta   90.00
_cell.angle_gamma   90.00
#
_symmetry.space_group_name_H-M   'P 1'
#
loop_
_entity.id
_entity.type
_entity.pdbx_description
1 polymer ?
#
loop_
_entity_poly.entity_id
_entity_poly.type
_entity_poly.pdbx_seq_one_letter_code
_entity_poly.pdbx_strand_id
1 'polypeptide(L)'
;TTRLVGSEMCIRDSHISVQTSSIQYENDDVMRPVWGDDYSICCCVSATETGKEIQFFGARANLAKCLLYAINGGKDEKTKQQVAPEYQPITAEYLDYDEVMKKYDVMMDWLAHLYVGTLNMIHYMHDKYYYEAAEMALIDTKVDRSFATGIAGFSHVVDSLSAIKYAKVKAIRDEDGITTDFVVEGDFPRYGNDDDRADEIATTLLSTFLEKLKHIHTYRDSKPTTSILTITSNVVYGKATGSLPDGRKAGEPLAPGAN
;
A
#
# COMPACT_ATOMS: atom_id res chain seq x y z
N THR A 1 -23.17 7.31 -25.04
CA THR A 1 -23.30 6.82 -23.63
C THR A 1 -22.02 6.27 -23.05
N THR A 2 -21.13 5.73 -23.86
CA THR A 2 -19.84 5.16 -23.39
C THR A 2 -18.75 6.23 -23.10
N ARG A 3 -18.95 7.45 -23.51
CA ARG A 3 -18.00 8.56 -23.28
C ARG A 3 -18.18 9.24 -21.92
N LEU A 4 -19.34 9.06 -21.31
CA LEU A 4 -19.70 9.70 -20.04
C LEU A 4 -19.30 8.89 -18.80
N VAL A 5 -19.17 7.56 -18.92
CA VAL A 5 -18.94 6.69 -17.75
C VAL A 5 -17.56 6.94 -17.09
N GLY A 6 -16.53 7.19 -17.86
CA GLY A 6 -15.18 7.46 -17.30
C GLY A 6 -15.08 8.86 -16.68
N SER A 7 -15.68 9.87 -17.31
CA SER A 7 -15.67 11.26 -16.81
C SER A 7 -16.64 11.47 -15.66
N GLU A 8 -17.81 10.80 -15.69
CA GLU A 8 -18.75 10.85 -14.57
C GLU A 8 -18.21 10.15 -13.31
N MET A 9 -17.52 9.02 -13.44
CA MET A 9 -16.86 8.38 -12.30
C MET A 9 -15.82 9.33 -11.69
N CYS A 10 -14.95 9.92 -12.48
CA CYS A 10 -13.93 10.85 -11.96
C CYS A 10 -14.58 12.09 -11.31
N ILE A 11 -15.65 12.65 -11.90
CA ILE A 11 -16.34 13.81 -11.35
C ILE A 11 -17.09 13.45 -10.06
N ARG A 12 -17.77 12.32 -10.01
CA ARG A 12 -18.51 11.87 -8.81
C ARG A 12 -17.57 11.52 -7.68
N ASP A 13 -16.52 10.77 -7.96
CA ASP A 13 -15.53 10.36 -6.95
C ASP A 13 -14.73 11.57 -6.46
N SER A 14 -14.36 12.49 -7.35
CA SER A 14 -13.70 13.73 -6.98
C SER A 14 -14.61 14.63 -6.14
N HIS A 15 -15.90 14.72 -6.48
CA HIS A 15 -16.86 15.53 -5.72
C HIS A 15 -17.09 14.97 -4.30
N ILE A 16 -17.23 13.67 -4.16
CA ILE A 16 -17.34 13.01 -2.85
C ILE A 16 -16.05 13.19 -2.04
N SER A 17 -14.90 13.00 -2.66
CA SER A 17 -13.60 13.19 -2.03
C SER A 17 -13.38 14.63 -1.56
N VAL A 18 -13.77 15.61 -2.38
CA VAL A 18 -13.68 17.03 -2.00
C VAL A 18 -14.57 17.33 -0.80
N GLN A 19 -15.81 16.84 -0.78
CA GLN A 19 -16.69 17.05 0.37
C GLN A 19 -16.16 16.42 1.65
N THR A 20 -15.72 15.16 1.58
CA THR A 20 -15.16 14.45 2.74
C THR A 20 -13.88 15.12 3.22
N SER A 21 -12.99 15.46 2.31
CA SER A 21 -11.73 16.12 2.65
C SER A 21 -11.93 17.52 3.19
N SER A 22 -12.91 18.27 2.67
CA SER A 22 -13.26 19.58 3.21
C SER A 22 -13.74 19.50 4.65
N ILE A 23 -14.64 18.55 4.97
CA ILE A 23 -15.12 18.35 6.33
C ILE A 23 -13.99 17.93 7.26
N GLN A 24 -13.15 17.00 6.84
CA GLN A 24 -11.98 16.56 7.61
C GLN A 24 -11.01 17.73 7.83
N TYR A 25 -10.72 18.49 6.80
CA TYR A 25 -9.83 19.64 6.88
C TYR A 25 -10.40 20.77 7.75
N GLU A 26 -11.67 21.06 7.65
CA GLU A 26 -12.34 22.06 8.49
C GLU A 26 -12.28 21.75 9.99
N ASN A 27 -12.20 20.46 10.31
CA ASN A 27 -12.06 19.97 11.69
C ASN A 27 -10.61 19.59 12.07
N ASP A 28 -9.64 19.83 11.18
CA ASP A 28 -8.23 19.51 11.44
C ASP A 28 -7.55 20.66 12.19
N ASP A 29 -7.29 20.43 13.47
CA ASP A 29 -6.65 21.40 14.35
C ASP A 29 -5.15 21.61 14.04
N VAL A 30 -4.55 20.77 13.22
CA VAL A 30 -3.12 20.81 12.86
C VAL A 30 -2.89 21.50 11.52
N MET A 31 -3.60 21.10 10.47
CA MET A 31 -3.36 21.59 9.11
C MET A 31 -4.06 22.92 8.82
N ARG A 32 -5.30 23.07 9.27
CA ARG A 32 -6.07 24.30 9.03
C ARG A 32 -5.41 25.59 9.59
N PRO A 33 -4.82 25.58 10.79
CA PRO A 33 -4.08 26.76 11.28
C PRO A 33 -2.88 27.13 10.43
N VAL A 34 -2.31 26.18 9.67
CA VAL A 34 -1.13 26.39 8.82
C VAL A 34 -1.53 26.84 7.42
N TRP A 35 -2.50 26.17 6.79
CA TRP A 35 -2.90 26.42 5.40
C TRP A 35 -4.07 27.43 5.25
N GLY A 36 -4.80 27.70 6.33
CA GLY A 36 -6.02 28.51 6.25
C GLY A 36 -7.07 27.86 5.36
N ASP A 37 -7.62 28.63 4.44
CA ASP A 37 -8.59 28.13 3.45
C ASP A 37 -7.92 27.87 2.07
N ASP A 38 -6.60 27.93 2.00
CA ASP A 38 -5.81 27.83 0.77
C ASP A 38 -5.35 26.39 0.52
N TYR A 39 -6.30 25.47 0.31
CA TYR A 39 -6.02 24.09 0.01
C TYR A 39 -6.79 23.58 -1.21
N SER A 40 -6.28 22.55 -1.83
CA SER A 40 -6.92 21.82 -2.92
C SER A 40 -6.78 20.31 -2.72
N ILE A 41 -7.60 19.56 -3.44
CA ILE A 41 -7.50 18.10 -3.48
C ILE A 41 -6.67 17.70 -4.71
N CYS A 42 -5.48 17.17 -4.43
CA CYS A 42 -4.63 16.58 -5.44
C CYS A 42 -5.02 15.11 -5.65
N CYS A 43 -5.16 14.70 -6.90
CA CYS A 43 -5.60 13.35 -7.27
C CYS A 43 -6.98 13.02 -6.69
N CYS A 44 -7.09 11.98 -5.84
CA CYS A 44 -8.39 11.49 -5.35
C CYS A 44 -8.70 11.90 -3.91
N VAL A 45 -7.70 12.01 -3.05
CA VAL A 45 -7.88 12.15 -1.60
C VAL A 45 -6.79 12.95 -0.89
N SER A 46 -5.73 13.37 -1.60
CA SER A 46 -4.62 14.10 -0.97
C SER A 46 -4.96 15.58 -0.88
N ALA A 47 -4.95 16.15 0.32
CA ALA A 47 -5.00 17.58 0.50
C ALA A 47 -3.61 18.18 0.27
N THR A 48 -3.54 19.28 -0.47
CA THR A 48 -2.30 20.01 -0.78
C THR A 48 -2.51 21.51 -0.65
N GLU A 49 -1.47 22.25 -0.27
CA GLU A 49 -1.51 23.71 -0.27
C GLU A 49 -1.49 24.24 -1.70
N THR A 50 -2.51 25.02 -2.07
CA THR A 50 -2.72 25.48 -3.46
C THR A 50 -1.55 26.35 -3.92
N GLY A 51 -0.99 26.00 -5.06
CA GLY A 51 0.10 26.75 -5.69
C GLY A 51 1.45 26.67 -4.99
N LYS A 52 1.61 25.90 -3.91
CA LYS A 52 2.84 25.77 -3.15
C LYS A 52 3.35 24.35 -3.04
N GLU A 53 2.52 23.37 -3.29
CA GLU A 53 2.88 21.97 -3.14
C GLU A 53 2.81 21.21 -4.47
N ILE A 54 3.83 20.36 -4.71
CA ILE A 54 3.86 19.40 -5.81
C ILE A 54 3.84 17.99 -5.22
N GLN A 55 2.95 17.15 -5.70
CA GLN A 55 2.88 15.76 -5.32
C GLN A 55 3.52 14.86 -6.38
N PHE A 56 4.61 14.20 -6.00
CA PHE A 56 5.15 13.08 -6.77
C PHE A 56 4.36 11.83 -6.47
N PHE A 57 3.73 11.26 -7.48
CA PHE A 57 2.86 10.09 -7.35
C PHE A 57 3.28 8.99 -8.33
N GLY A 58 3.10 7.73 -7.94
CA GLY A 58 3.45 6.59 -8.75
C GLY A 58 2.59 5.35 -8.46
N ALA A 59 3.20 4.19 -8.64
CA ALA A 59 2.56 2.90 -8.41
C ALA A 59 2.30 2.62 -6.91
N ARG A 60 1.61 1.53 -6.63
CA ARG A 60 1.37 1.04 -5.25
C ARG A 60 2.22 -0.15 -4.93
N ALA A 61 2.67 -0.26 -3.69
CA ALA A 61 3.33 -1.43 -3.15
C ALA A 61 2.29 -2.50 -2.77
N ASN A 62 2.39 -3.69 -3.33
CA ASN A 62 1.51 -4.81 -3.00
C ASN A 62 2.05 -5.55 -1.76
N LEU A 63 1.59 -5.17 -0.58
CA LEU A 63 2.01 -5.77 0.68
C LEU A 63 1.56 -7.23 0.83
N ALA A 64 0.43 -7.61 0.23
CA ALA A 64 -0.04 -9.00 0.25
C ALA A 64 0.90 -9.93 -0.54
N LYS A 65 1.38 -9.47 -1.68
CA LYS A 65 2.40 -10.20 -2.45
C LYS A 65 3.73 -10.29 -1.71
N CYS A 66 4.12 -9.23 -1.02
CA CYS A 66 5.30 -9.18 -0.17
C CYS A 66 5.24 -10.20 0.97
N LEU A 67 4.06 -10.40 1.58
CA LEU A 67 3.86 -11.43 2.60
C LEU A 67 4.10 -12.84 2.05
N LEU A 68 3.62 -13.13 0.83
CA LEU A 68 3.87 -14.41 0.18
C LEU A 68 5.36 -14.63 -0.13
N TYR A 69 6.09 -13.57 -0.54
CA TYR A 69 7.53 -13.64 -0.68
C TYR A 69 8.23 -13.91 0.66
N ALA A 70 7.75 -13.30 1.74
CA ALA A 70 8.26 -13.56 3.08
C ALA A 70 8.11 -15.03 3.49
N ILE A 71 7.00 -15.66 3.17
CA ILE A 71 6.74 -17.07 3.47
C ILE A 71 7.59 -17.99 2.58
N ASN A 72 7.74 -17.64 1.29
CA ASN A 72 8.37 -18.48 0.28
C ASN A 72 9.87 -18.19 0.05
N GLY A 73 10.54 -17.45 0.94
CA GLY A 73 11.98 -17.19 0.83
C GLY A 73 12.35 -16.34 -0.38
N GLY A 74 11.49 -15.41 -0.79
CA GLY A 74 11.68 -14.50 -1.92
C GLY A 74 11.22 -15.05 -3.26
N LYS A 75 10.65 -16.25 -3.31
CA LYS A 75 10.11 -16.84 -4.53
C LYS A 75 8.66 -16.43 -4.77
N ASP A 76 8.35 -16.19 -6.02
CA ASP A 76 6.97 -15.93 -6.47
C ASP A 76 6.16 -17.22 -6.52
N GLU A 77 5.03 -17.26 -5.85
CA GLU A 77 4.19 -18.43 -5.71
C GLU A 77 3.49 -18.86 -7.02
N LYS A 78 3.42 -17.95 -8.01
CA LYS A 78 2.78 -18.21 -9.31
C LYS A 78 3.80 -18.59 -10.40
N THR A 79 4.90 -17.83 -10.49
CA THR A 79 5.92 -18.04 -11.51
C THR A 79 7.07 -18.93 -11.03
N LYS A 80 7.17 -19.18 -9.73
CA LYS A 80 8.22 -19.96 -9.05
C LYS A 80 9.62 -19.35 -9.17
N GLN A 81 9.71 -18.16 -9.73
CA GLN A 81 10.97 -17.45 -9.90
C GLN A 81 11.42 -16.77 -8.61
N GLN A 82 12.74 -16.69 -8.42
CA GLN A 82 13.32 -15.86 -7.36
C GLN A 82 13.17 -14.40 -7.75
N VAL A 83 12.34 -13.65 -7.03
CA VAL A 83 12.03 -12.24 -7.32
C VAL A 83 12.66 -11.31 -6.29
N ALA A 84 12.62 -11.69 -5.03
CA ALA A 84 13.22 -10.96 -3.92
C ALA A 84 14.54 -11.63 -3.48
N PRO A 85 15.34 -10.99 -2.61
CA PRO A 85 16.54 -11.62 -2.05
C PRO A 85 16.25 -13.00 -1.48
N GLU A 86 17.10 -13.95 -1.78
CA GLU A 86 16.95 -15.34 -1.33
C GLU A 86 17.26 -15.46 0.18
N TYR A 87 16.38 -16.14 0.89
CA TYR A 87 16.61 -16.54 2.26
C TYR A 87 15.79 -17.80 2.58
N GLN A 88 15.98 -18.35 3.77
CA GLN A 88 15.31 -19.58 4.19
C GLN A 88 13.77 -19.42 4.20
N PRO A 89 13.02 -20.16 3.40
CA PRO A 89 11.55 -20.13 3.43
C PRO A 89 11.03 -20.70 4.76
N ILE A 90 9.78 -20.46 5.06
CA ILE A 90 9.08 -21.10 6.17
C ILE A 90 8.70 -22.51 5.73
N THR A 91 9.23 -23.52 6.42
CA THR A 91 8.98 -24.93 6.07
C THR A 91 8.00 -25.61 7.04
N ALA A 92 7.69 -24.97 8.18
CA ALA A 92 6.75 -25.50 9.16
C ALA A 92 5.36 -25.73 8.53
N GLU A 93 4.67 -26.79 8.94
CA GLU A 93 3.33 -27.14 8.46
C GLU A 93 2.31 -26.04 8.83
N TYR A 94 2.40 -25.54 10.06
CA TYR A 94 1.62 -24.42 10.57
C TYR A 94 2.49 -23.18 10.68
N LEU A 95 1.93 -22.03 10.29
CA LEU A 95 2.65 -20.76 10.38
C LEU A 95 2.71 -20.26 11.82
N ASP A 96 3.91 -19.86 12.24
CA ASP A 96 4.16 -19.17 13.52
C ASP A 96 4.18 -17.66 13.29
N TYR A 97 3.49 -16.92 14.15
CA TYR A 97 3.33 -15.47 14.00
C TYR A 97 4.65 -14.72 14.09
N ASP A 98 5.48 -15.06 15.07
CA ASP A 98 6.75 -14.34 15.30
C ASP A 98 7.75 -14.65 14.18
N GLU A 99 7.79 -15.89 13.68
CA GLU A 99 8.62 -16.26 12.54
C GLU A 99 8.16 -15.50 11.27
N VAL A 100 6.86 -15.48 11.00
CA VAL A 100 6.30 -14.75 9.84
C VAL A 100 6.61 -13.26 9.94
N MET A 101 6.37 -12.63 11.09
CA MET A 101 6.61 -11.21 11.29
C MET A 101 8.08 -10.85 11.09
N LYS A 102 9.01 -11.67 11.63
CA LYS A 102 10.45 -11.46 11.46
C LYS A 102 10.88 -11.50 10.00
N LYS A 103 10.37 -12.47 9.22
CA LYS A 103 10.69 -12.59 7.79
C LYS A 103 9.99 -11.51 6.97
N TYR A 104 8.78 -11.16 7.34
CA TYR A 104 8.01 -10.11 6.67
C TYR A 104 8.63 -8.74 6.87
N ASP A 105 9.16 -8.45 8.06
CA ASP A 105 9.87 -7.19 8.32
C ASP A 105 11.07 -6.99 7.39
N VAL A 106 11.89 -8.02 7.23
CA VAL A 106 13.02 -8.00 6.29
C VAL A 106 12.55 -7.82 4.83
N MET A 107 11.45 -8.49 4.47
CA MET A 107 10.91 -8.39 3.12
C MET A 107 10.28 -7.02 2.85
N MET A 108 9.63 -6.41 3.85
CA MET A 108 9.13 -5.04 3.74
C MET A 108 10.25 -4.03 3.57
N ASP A 109 11.40 -4.24 4.21
CA ASP A 109 12.57 -3.38 4.03
C ASP A 109 13.08 -3.43 2.58
N TRP A 110 13.25 -4.62 2.03
CA TRP A 110 13.59 -4.80 0.62
C TRP A 110 12.56 -4.15 -0.31
N LEU A 111 11.26 -4.37 -0.04
CA LEU A 111 10.19 -3.78 -0.85
C LEU A 111 10.21 -2.25 -0.79
N ALA A 112 10.45 -1.66 0.38
CA ALA A 112 10.55 -0.20 0.54
C ALA A 112 11.67 0.38 -0.33
N HIS A 113 12.86 -0.24 -0.32
CA HIS A 113 13.98 0.17 -1.17
C HIS A 113 13.67 0.02 -2.67
N LEU A 114 13.10 -1.10 -3.08
CA LEU A 114 12.68 -1.32 -4.46
C LEU A 114 11.64 -0.30 -4.91
N TYR A 115 10.65 -0.06 -4.06
CA TYR A 115 9.52 0.83 -4.34
C TYR A 115 9.97 2.28 -4.48
N VAL A 116 10.68 2.82 -3.48
CA VAL A 116 11.20 4.20 -3.53
C VAL A 116 12.20 4.37 -4.67
N GLY A 117 13.10 3.41 -4.86
CA GLY A 117 14.06 3.44 -5.96
C GLY A 117 13.39 3.47 -7.34
N THR A 118 12.32 2.70 -7.52
CA THR A 118 11.53 2.69 -8.75
C THR A 118 10.81 4.02 -8.97
N LEU A 119 10.17 4.58 -7.93
CA LEU A 119 9.52 5.88 -8.01
C LEU A 119 10.51 7.01 -8.29
N ASN A 120 11.66 7.01 -7.64
CA ASN A 120 12.74 7.96 -7.92
C ASN A 120 13.16 7.94 -9.39
N MET A 121 13.28 6.75 -9.97
CA MET A 121 13.62 6.59 -11.39
C MET A 121 12.51 7.12 -12.29
N ILE A 122 11.25 6.84 -11.98
CA ILE A 122 10.09 7.33 -12.74
C ILE A 122 10.09 8.87 -12.74
N HIS A 123 10.24 9.51 -11.57
CA HIS A 123 10.23 10.97 -11.45
C HIS A 123 11.43 11.62 -12.13
N TYR A 124 12.61 11.02 -12.00
CA TYR A 124 13.77 11.45 -12.78
C TYR A 124 13.52 11.41 -14.29
N MET A 125 12.89 10.34 -14.79
CA MET A 125 12.57 10.21 -16.21
C MET A 125 11.52 11.21 -16.68
N HIS A 126 10.53 11.54 -15.84
CA HIS A 126 9.56 12.60 -16.11
C HIS A 126 10.26 13.95 -16.23
N ASP A 127 11.13 14.29 -15.28
CA ASP A 127 11.85 15.57 -15.27
C ASP A 127 12.85 15.71 -16.41
N LYS A 128 13.40 14.61 -16.90
CA LYS A 128 14.21 14.63 -18.13
C LYS A 128 13.45 15.25 -19.32
N TYR A 129 12.12 15.16 -19.31
CA TYR A 129 11.23 15.76 -20.30
C TYR A 129 10.51 17.01 -19.81
N TYR A 130 11.10 17.71 -18.81
CA TYR A 130 10.61 18.98 -18.27
C TYR A 130 9.24 18.93 -17.59
N TYR A 131 8.85 17.80 -17.05
CA TYR A 131 7.54 17.63 -16.41
C TYR A 131 7.36 18.60 -15.22
N GLU A 132 8.24 18.55 -14.22
CA GLU A 132 8.18 19.46 -13.08
C GLU A 132 8.35 20.93 -13.50
N ALA A 133 9.27 21.23 -14.43
CA ALA A 133 9.46 22.59 -14.92
C ALA A 133 8.21 23.18 -15.58
N ALA A 134 7.39 22.35 -16.23
CA ALA A 134 6.11 22.80 -16.77
C ALA A 134 5.10 23.09 -15.66
N GLU A 135 5.04 22.24 -14.62
CA GLU A 135 4.16 22.46 -13.47
C GLU A 135 4.57 23.67 -12.63
N MET A 136 5.88 23.94 -12.50
CA MET A 136 6.42 25.08 -11.78
C MET A 136 5.94 26.44 -12.28
N ALA A 137 5.41 26.53 -13.50
CA ALA A 137 4.78 27.74 -14.02
C ALA A 137 3.54 28.18 -13.23
N LEU A 138 2.94 27.26 -12.46
CA LEU A 138 1.73 27.46 -11.67
C LEU A 138 1.99 27.43 -10.15
N ILE A 139 3.25 27.32 -9.74
CA ILE A 139 3.64 27.11 -8.36
C ILE A 139 4.53 28.27 -7.89
N ASP A 140 4.45 28.61 -6.61
CA ASP A 140 5.29 29.62 -5.95
C ASP A 140 6.77 29.26 -5.98
N THR A 141 7.61 30.25 -5.73
CA THR A 141 9.08 30.05 -5.70
C THR A 141 9.57 29.14 -4.60
N LYS A 142 8.82 29.05 -3.49
CA LYS A 142 9.05 28.08 -2.42
C LYS A 142 8.10 26.90 -2.60
N VAL A 143 8.64 25.76 -3.02
CA VAL A 143 7.87 24.56 -3.31
C VAL A 143 8.07 23.53 -2.22
N ASP A 144 6.97 23.06 -1.62
CA ASP A 144 6.95 21.85 -0.82
C ASP A 144 6.67 20.65 -1.72
N ARG A 145 7.47 19.61 -1.59
CA ARG A 145 7.34 18.37 -2.38
C ARG A 145 6.90 17.23 -1.50
N SER A 146 5.76 16.63 -1.81
CA SER A 146 5.30 15.37 -1.22
C SER A 146 5.59 14.20 -2.16
N PHE A 147 5.95 13.06 -1.57
CA PHE A 147 6.23 11.81 -2.25
C PHE A 147 5.12 10.83 -1.91
N ALA A 148 4.09 10.81 -2.73
CA ALA A 148 2.91 10.03 -2.46
C ALA A 148 3.18 8.54 -2.69
N THR A 149 3.12 7.77 -1.62
CA THR A 149 3.18 6.31 -1.66
C THR A 149 1.81 5.72 -1.43
N GLY A 150 1.57 4.53 -1.94
CA GLY A 150 0.30 3.83 -1.80
C GLY A 150 0.51 2.35 -1.50
N ILE A 151 -0.43 1.76 -0.80
CA ILE A 151 -0.43 0.36 -0.40
C ILE A 151 -1.61 -0.35 -1.05
N ALA A 152 -1.38 -1.57 -1.56
CA ALA A 152 -2.40 -2.50 -2.00
C ALA A 152 -2.38 -3.77 -1.12
N GLY A 153 -3.56 -4.34 -0.86
CA GLY A 153 -3.72 -5.57 -0.09
C GLY A 153 -3.57 -5.40 1.42
N PHE A 154 -3.69 -4.18 1.94
CA PHE A 154 -3.49 -3.89 3.36
C PHE A 154 -4.43 -4.70 4.27
N SER A 155 -5.75 -4.64 4.04
CA SER A 155 -6.73 -5.39 4.84
C SER A 155 -6.47 -6.90 4.83
N HIS A 156 -6.14 -7.46 3.66
CA HIS A 156 -5.78 -8.88 3.55
C HIS A 156 -4.53 -9.26 4.33
N VAL A 157 -3.54 -8.37 4.39
CA VAL A 157 -2.33 -8.62 5.20
C VAL A 157 -2.66 -8.58 6.68
N VAL A 158 -3.45 -7.59 7.12
CA VAL A 158 -3.89 -7.50 8.52
C VAL A 158 -4.67 -8.76 8.91
N ASP A 159 -5.65 -9.15 8.11
CA ASP A 159 -6.44 -10.37 8.34
C ASP A 159 -5.58 -11.64 8.30
N SER A 160 -4.61 -11.72 7.39
CA SER A 160 -3.67 -12.84 7.32
C SER A 160 -2.80 -12.96 8.57
N LEU A 161 -2.26 -11.84 9.04
CA LEU A 161 -1.47 -11.80 10.27
C LEU A 161 -2.33 -12.10 11.50
N SER A 162 -3.57 -11.62 11.53
CA SER A 162 -4.54 -11.94 12.55
C SER A 162 -4.89 -13.43 12.55
N ALA A 163 -5.14 -14.03 11.40
CA ALA A 163 -5.38 -15.47 11.28
C ALA A 163 -4.19 -16.30 11.79
N ILE A 164 -2.96 -15.92 11.46
CA ILE A 164 -1.75 -16.59 11.92
C ILE A 164 -1.57 -16.45 13.45
N LYS A 165 -1.93 -15.28 14.02
CA LYS A 165 -1.78 -14.99 15.44
C LYS A 165 -2.85 -15.66 16.32
N TYR A 166 -4.09 -15.72 15.86
CA TYR A 166 -5.25 -16.09 16.69
C TYR A 166 -5.93 -17.40 16.28
N ALA A 167 -5.66 -17.90 15.09
CA ALA A 167 -6.16 -19.20 14.59
C ALA A 167 -4.98 -20.15 14.27
N LYS A 168 -5.27 -21.27 13.61
CA LYS A 168 -4.25 -22.17 13.09
C LYS A 168 -4.24 -22.10 11.57
N VAL A 169 -3.14 -21.67 11.01
CA VAL A 169 -2.95 -21.54 9.57
C VAL A 169 -1.97 -22.58 9.07
N LYS A 170 -2.49 -23.56 8.33
CA LYS A 170 -1.69 -24.61 7.69
C LYS A 170 -1.29 -24.14 6.29
N ALA A 171 0.00 -24.19 5.98
CA ALA A 171 0.53 -23.89 4.67
C ALA A 171 0.47 -25.13 3.75
N ILE A 172 -0.15 -24.98 2.59
CA ILE A 172 -0.20 -26.03 1.55
C ILE A 172 0.88 -25.73 0.52
N ARG A 173 1.81 -26.67 0.35
CA ARG A 173 2.97 -26.52 -0.54
C ARG A 173 2.87 -27.45 -1.73
N ASP A 174 3.41 -26.99 -2.86
CA ASP A 174 3.58 -27.82 -4.05
C ASP A 174 4.86 -28.70 -3.97
N GLU A 175 5.14 -29.40 -5.06
CA GLU A 175 6.31 -30.31 -5.18
C GLU A 175 7.66 -29.60 -5.05
N ASP A 176 7.70 -28.28 -5.34
CA ASP A 176 8.90 -27.44 -5.21
C ASP A 176 9.03 -26.82 -3.81
N GLY A 177 8.12 -27.16 -2.89
CA GLY A 177 8.09 -26.64 -1.52
C GLY A 177 7.54 -25.20 -1.42
N ILE A 178 6.98 -24.66 -2.50
CA ILE A 178 6.40 -23.31 -2.52
C ILE A 178 4.99 -23.35 -1.96
N THR A 179 4.69 -22.48 -1.01
CA THR A 179 3.35 -22.34 -0.44
C THR A 179 2.43 -21.69 -1.47
N THR A 180 1.40 -22.41 -1.88
CA THR A 180 0.46 -22.02 -2.92
C THR A 180 -0.97 -21.80 -2.41
N ASP A 181 -1.31 -22.38 -1.25
CA ASP A 181 -2.62 -22.22 -0.61
C ASP A 181 -2.51 -22.33 0.92
N PHE A 182 -3.60 -22.01 1.61
CA PHE A 182 -3.70 -22.07 3.06
C PHE A 182 -5.02 -22.67 3.51
N VAL A 183 -4.98 -23.39 4.63
CA VAL A 183 -6.16 -23.86 5.36
C VAL A 183 -6.16 -23.20 6.73
N VAL A 184 -7.26 -22.53 7.06
CA VAL A 184 -7.43 -21.83 8.32
C VAL A 184 -8.41 -22.60 9.20
N GLU A 185 -8.00 -22.92 10.42
CA GLU A 185 -8.80 -23.59 11.43
C GLU A 185 -9.00 -22.69 12.63
N GLY A 186 -10.26 -22.36 12.93
CA GLY A 186 -10.65 -21.46 14.01
C GLY A 186 -11.03 -20.07 13.53
N ASP A 187 -11.53 -19.26 14.46
CA ASP A 187 -11.94 -17.89 14.22
C ASP A 187 -10.81 -16.91 14.60
N PHE A 188 -10.78 -15.79 13.95
CA PHE A 188 -9.81 -14.71 14.19
C PHE A 188 -10.44 -13.32 13.99
N PRO A 189 -9.94 -12.29 14.68
CA PRO A 189 -10.38 -10.91 14.47
C PRO A 189 -10.13 -10.45 13.04
N ARG A 190 -11.10 -9.77 12.44
CA ARG A 190 -10.96 -9.23 11.08
C ARG A 190 -10.94 -7.71 11.12
N TYR A 191 -10.08 -7.13 10.32
CA TYR A 191 -9.94 -5.68 10.15
C TYR A 191 -11.24 -5.06 9.63
N GLY A 192 -11.57 -3.87 10.14
CA GLY A 192 -12.79 -3.14 9.78
C GLY A 192 -14.05 -3.52 10.56
N ASN A 193 -13.90 -4.29 11.65
CA ASN A 193 -15.00 -4.68 12.53
C ASN A 193 -14.89 -4.10 13.97
N ASP A 194 -14.13 -3.03 14.14
CA ASP A 194 -13.91 -2.37 15.45
C ASP A 194 -13.37 -3.36 16.51
N ASP A 195 -12.37 -4.14 16.12
CA ASP A 195 -11.70 -5.09 17.02
C ASP A 195 -10.25 -4.64 17.25
N ASP A 196 -9.96 -4.18 18.47
CA ASP A 196 -8.66 -3.65 18.87
C ASP A 196 -7.48 -4.56 18.49
N ARG A 197 -7.69 -5.89 18.49
CA ARG A 197 -6.63 -6.86 18.15
C ARG A 197 -6.23 -6.81 16.69
N ALA A 198 -7.19 -6.60 15.78
CA ALA A 198 -6.93 -6.42 14.36
C ALA A 198 -6.39 -5.01 14.08
N ASP A 199 -6.92 -4.00 14.76
CA ASP A 199 -6.53 -2.60 14.60
C ASP A 199 -5.10 -2.34 15.10
N GLU A 200 -4.65 -3.03 16.17
CA GLU A 200 -3.26 -3.01 16.63
C GLU A 200 -2.30 -3.55 15.55
N ILE A 201 -2.66 -4.66 14.91
CA ILE A 201 -1.88 -5.23 13.80
C ILE A 201 -1.84 -4.23 12.63
N ALA A 202 -2.98 -3.64 12.28
CA ALA A 202 -3.08 -2.65 11.20
C ALA A 202 -2.20 -1.43 11.45
N THR A 203 -2.30 -0.85 12.64
CA THR A 203 -1.51 0.32 13.03
C THR A 203 -0.01 0.01 13.05
N THR A 204 0.38 -1.13 13.59
CA THR A 204 1.78 -1.58 13.62
C THR A 204 2.32 -1.78 12.21
N LEU A 205 1.58 -2.47 11.35
CA LEU A 205 1.98 -2.72 9.95
C LEU A 205 2.19 -1.42 9.18
N LEU A 206 1.21 -0.51 9.27
CA LEU A 206 1.26 0.77 8.58
C LEU A 206 2.45 1.62 9.05
N SER A 207 2.60 1.76 10.37
CA SER A 207 3.68 2.54 10.97
C SER A 207 5.05 1.97 10.60
N THR A 208 5.22 0.65 10.68
CA THR A 208 6.48 -0.02 10.32
C THR A 208 6.85 0.23 8.86
N PHE A 209 5.91 0.06 7.93
CA PHE A 209 6.19 0.28 6.52
C PHE A 209 6.48 1.75 6.21
N LEU A 210 5.71 2.68 6.80
CA LEU A 210 5.93 4.12 6.63
C LEU A 210 7.30 4.56 7.15
N GLU A 211 7.72 4.08 8.32
CA GLU A 211 9.06 4.38 8.85
C GLU A 211 10.17 3.87 7.91
N LYS A 212 10.03 2.67 7.35
CA LYS A 212 11.00 2.16 6.36
C LYS A 212 11.08 3.08 5.12
N LEU A 213 9.94 3.57 4.63
CA LEU A 213 9.91 4.53 3.51
C LEU A 213 10.61 5.85 3.84
N LYS A 214 10.42 6.40 5.05
CA LYS A 214 11.02 7.66 5.50
C LYS A 214 12.54 7.63 5.60
N HIS A 215 13.13 6.45 5.80
CA HIS A 215 14.59 6.31 5.89
C HIS A 215 15.30 6.24 4.53
N ILE A 216 14.57 6.21 3.43
CA ILE A 216 15.12 6.10 2.09
C ILE A 216 15.06 7.47 1.42
N HIS A 217 16.18 7.86 0.78
CA HIS A 217 16.25 9.11 0.03
C HIS A 217 15.25 9.12 -1.12
N THR A 218 14.40 10.14 -1.14
CA THR A 218 13.36 10.34 -2.16
C THR A 218 13.80 11.37 -3.19
N TYR A 219 13.20 11.32 -4.36
CA TYR A 219 13.48 12.25 -5.43
C TYR A 219 13.26 13.70 -4.97
N ARG A 220 14.29 14.56 -5.15
CA ARG A 220 14.31 15.96 -4.74
C ARG A 220 13.99 16.20 -3.25
N ASP A 221 14.38 15.29 -2.38
CA ASP A 221 14.13 15.36 -0.93
C ASP A 221 12.65 15.54 -0.57
N SER A 222 11.75 14.99 -1.40
CA SER A 222 10.31 15.07 -1.20
C SER A 222 9.88 14.26 0.04
N LYS A 223 8.87 14.74 0.75
CA LYS A 223 8.39 14.14 2.01
C LYS A 223 7.51 12.92 1.73
N PRO A 224 7.87 11.70 2.18
CA PRO A 224 7.02 10.52 1.99
C PRO A 224 5.69 10.67 2.72
N THR A 225 4.61 10.42 1.99
CA THR A 225 3.25 10.27 2.51
C THR A 225 2.71 8.92 2.11
N THR A 226 1.78 8.36 2.85
CA THR A 226 1.20 7.04 2.54
C THR A 226 -0.31 7.10 2.51
N SER A 227 -0.90 6.49 1.51
CA SER A 227 -2.35 6.37 1.38
C SER A 227 -2.79 4.91 1.25
N ILE A 228 -3.92 4.60 1.87
CA ILE A 228 -4.63 3.34 1.76
C ILE A 228 -5.94 3.64 1.04
N LEU A 229 -6.11 3.11 -0.16
CA LEU A 229 -7.22 3.47 -1.03
C LEU A 229 -7.94 2.24 -1.56
N THR A 230 -9.24 2.40 -1.75
CA THR A 230 -10.05 1.50 -2.58
C THR A 230 -9.98 1.96 -4.03
N ILE A 231 -9.44 1.11 -4.90
CA ILE A 231 -9.29 1.41 -6.32
C ILE A 231 -9.60 0.20 -7.20
N THR A 232 -9.99 0.46 -8.44
CA THR A 232 -10.27 -0.57 -9.44
C THR A 232 -9.07 -1.46 -9.76
N SER A 233 -7.85 -0.94 -9.63
CA SER A 233 -6.61 -1.72 -9.80
C SER A 233 -6.44 -2.86 -8.77
N ASN A 234 -7.23 -2.90 -7.70
CA ASN A 234 -7.26 -4.04 -6.78
C ASN A 234 -7.62 -5.36 -7.48
N VAL A 235 -8.38 -5.30 -8.59
CA VAL A 235 -8.64 -6.45 -9.46
C VAL A 235 -7.35 -6.95 -10.10
N VAL A 236 -6.51 -6.06 -10.61
CA VAL A 236 -5.24 -6.40 -11.27
C VAL A 236 -4.23 -6.92 -10.25
N TYR A 237 -4.11 -6.26 -9.10
CA TYR A 237 -3.24 -6.74 -8.02
C TYR A 237 -3.69 -8.10 -7.49
N GLY A 238 -5.00 -8.32 -7.37
CA GLY A 238 -5.55 -9.60 -6.97
C GLY A 238 -5.23 -10.74 -7.95
N LYS A 239 -5.31 -10.47 -9.26
CA LYS A 239 -4.92 -11.44 -10.29
C LYS A 239 -3.43 -11.82 -10.20
N ALA A 240 -2.58 -10.90 -9.78
CA ALA A 240 -1.15 -11.14 -9.61
C ALA A 240 -0.79 -11.84 -8.28
N THR A 241 -1.70 -11.88 -7.31
CA THR A 241 -1.45 -12.39 -5.95
C THR A 241 -2.05 -13.79 -5.77
N GLY A 242 -1.29 -14.71 -5.18
CA GLY A 242 -1.72 -16.06 -4.82
C GLY A 242 -2.73 -16.08 -3.68
N SER A 243 -3.10 -17.27 -3.19
CA SER A 243 -3.93 -17.42 -1.99
C SER A 243 -3.24 -16.81 -0.76
N LEU A 244 -4.02 -16.33 0.20
CA LEU A 244 -3.54 -15.68 1.41
C LEU A 244 -4.01 -16.38 2.68
N PRO A 245 -3.29 -16.23 3.80
CA PRO A 245 -3.63 -16.85 5.08
C PRO A 245 -5.00 -16.47 5.66
N ASP A 246 -5.60 -15.35 5.23
CA ASP A 246 -6.94 -14.93 5.63
C ASP A 246 -8.10 -15.72 4.98
N GLY A 247 -7.75 -16.63 4.06
CA GLY A 247 -8.70 -17.44 3.29
C GLY A 247 -8.98 -16.94 1.87
N ARG A 248 -8.47 -15.77 1.48
CA ARG A 248 -8.59 -15.26 0.11
C ARG A 248 -7.90 -16.19 -0.88
N LYS A 249 -8.57 -16.50 -2.00
CA LYS A 249 -8.04 -17.40 -3.02
C LYS A 249 -7.26 -16.66 -4.13
N ALA A 250 -6.34 -17.37 -4.73
CA ALA A 250 -5.51 -16.86 -5.82
C ALA A 250 -6.35 -16.27 -6.97
N GLY A 251 -6.02 -15.08 -7.40
CA GLY A 251 -6.69 -14.39 -8.51
C GLY A 251 -7.94 -13.60 -8.15
N GLU A 252 -8.50 -13.76 -6.96
CA GLU A 252 -9.59 -12.91 -6.47
C GLU A 252 -9.13 -11.45 -6.35
N PRO A 253 -10.01 -10.46 -6.55
CA PRO A 253 -9.67 -9.06 -6.29
C PRO A 253 -9.17 -8.86 -4.85
N LEU A 254 -8.25 -7.93 -4.66
CA LEU A 254 -7.94 -7.46 -3.31
C LEU A 254 -9.10 -6.64 -2.77
N ALA A 255 -9.41 -6.81 -1.49
CA ALA A 255 -10.43 -6.05 -0.80
C ALA A 255 -10.03 -4.56 -0.68
N PRO A 256 -11.00 -3.67 -0.41
CA PRO A 256 -10.71 -2.30 0.02
C PRO A 256 -9.69 -2.27 1.15
N GLY A 257 -8.77 -1.33 1.11
CA GLY A 257 -7.76 -1.17 2.14
C GLY A 257 -8.18 -0.25 3.27
N ALA A 258 -9.19 0.57 3.04
CA ALA A 258 -9.78 1.47 4.02
C ALA A 258 -11.22 1.01 4.31
N ASN A 259 -11.51 0.79 5.57
CA ASN A 259 -12.86 0.49 6.09
C ASN A 259 -13.24 1.53 7.13
#